data_c526de265c07e080daefc91151dcdab0
#
_entry.id   c526de265c07e080daefc91151dcdab0
#
_cell.length_a   1.000
_cell.length_b   1.000
_cell.length_c   1.000
_cell.angle_alpha   90.00
_cell.angle_beta   90.00
_cell.angle_gamma   90.00
#
_symmetry.space_group_name_H-M   'P 1'
#
loop_
_entity.id
_entity.type
_entity.pdbx_description
1 polymer ?
#
loop_
_entity_poly.entity_id
_entity_poly.type
_entity_poly.pdbx_seq_one_letter_code
_entity_poly.pdbx_strand_id
1 'polypeptide(L)'
;MTPLTPEQQQERLEMLIEEFGLHKVRTNQGNRLSGGERRRVEIARCLAIDPKFIMLDEPFAGVDPIAVQDIQSIVAKLKQRNIGILITDHNVNETLSITDRAYLLFEGKVLFQGTAEQLADNALVREKYLGRDFVLRRKSFVDL
;
A
#
# COMPACT_ATOMS: atom_id res chain seq x y z
N MET A 1 7.62 -0.68 25.30
CA MET A 1 7.87 -1.95 24.58
C MET A 1 9.18 -2.52 25.09
N THR A 2 9.19 -3.79 25.51
CA THR A 2 10.43 -4.47 25.90
C THR A 2 11.26 -4.73 24.63
N PRO A 3 12.57 -4.43 24.58
CA PRO A 3 13.41 -4.71 23.42
C PRO A 3 13.43 -6.23 23.15
N LEU A 4 13.38 -6.59 21.86
CA LEU A 4 13.49 -7.99 21.44
C LEU A 4 14.90 -8.51 21.72
N THR A 5 15.02 -9.78 22.12
CA THR A 5 16.33 -10.46 22.21
C THR A 5 16.94 -10.64 20.82
N PRO A 6 18.25 -10.87 20.71
CA PRO A 6 18.89 -11.12 19.41
C PRO A 6 18.25 -12.28 18.65
N GLU A 7 17.87 -13.35 19.33
CA GLU A 7 17.19 -14.51 18.74
C GLU A 7 15.81 -14.12 18.19
N GLN A 8 15.02 -13.37 18.94
CA GLN A 8 13.71 -12.85 18.51
C GLN A 8 13.84 -11.88 17.33
N GLN A 9 14.88 -11.07 17.28
CA GLN A 9 15.15 -10.18 16.14
C GLN A 9 15.48 -11.00 14.89
N GLN A 10 16.29 -12.04 15.01
CA GLN A 10 16.64 -12.91 13.90
C GLN A 10 15.42 -13.68 13.38
N GLU A 11 14.62 -14.25 14.26
CA GLU A 11 13.38 -14.96 13.90
C GLU A 11 12.41 -14.02 13.14
N ARG A 12 12.24 -12.80 13.63
CA ARG A 12 11.40 -11.79 12.97
C ARG A 12 11.94 -11.38 11.61
N LEU A 13 13.26 -11.26 11.47
CA LEU A 13 13.90 -10.96 10.20
C LEU A 13 13.61 -12.05 9.17
N GLU A 14 13.81 -13.33 9.53
CA GLU A 14 13.54 -14.45 8.63
C GLU A 14 12.06 -14.50 8.22
N MET A 15 11.16 -14.31 9.17
CA MET A 15 9.71 -14.27 8.91
C MET A 15 9.36 -13.16 7.88
N LEU A 16 9.93 -11.97 8.02
CA LEU A 16 9.68 -10.87 7.09
C LEU A 16 10.31 -11.12 5.71
N ILE A 17 11.50 -11.71 5.66
CA ILE A 17 12.15 -12.10 4.39
C ILE A 17 11.30 -13.10 3.63
N GLU A 18 10.76 -14.11 4.31
CA GLU A 18 9.86 -15.11 3.73
C GLU A 18 8.57 -14.45 3.24
N GLU A 19 7.90 -13.74 4.13
CA GLU A 19 6.58 -13.13 3.87
C GLU A 19 6.60 -12.16 2.67
N PHE A 20 7.67 -11.40 2.52
CA PHE A 20 7.83 -10.39 1.46
C PHE A 20 8.59 -10.89 0.24
N GLY A 21 8.95 -12.17 0.20
CA GLY A 21 9.68 -12.78 -0.91
C GLY A 21 11.04 -12.13 -1.19
N LEU A 22 11.78 -11.79 -0.12
CA LEU A 22 13.04 -11.03 -0.20
C LEU A 22 14.29 -11.91 -0.23
N HIS A 23 14.17 -13.23 -0.29
CA HIS A 23 15.31 -14.17 -0.26
C HIS A 23 16.36 -13.85 -1.32
N LYS A 24 15.94 -13.60 -2.57
CA LYS A 24 16.84 -13.35 -3.70
C LYS A 24 17.64 -12.05 -3.56
N VAL A 25 17.12 -11.10 -2.79
CA VAL A 25 17.73 -9.77 -2.64
C VAL A 25 18.30 -9.52 -1.26
N ARG A 26 18.28 -10.52 -0.38
CA ARG A 26 18.70 -10.44 1.03
C ARG A 26 20.06 -9.77 1.24
N THR A 27 21.02 -10.07 0.37
CA THR A 27 22.40 -9.55 0.45
C THR A 27 22.68 -8.40 -0.52
N ASN A 28 21.67 -7.98 -1.29
CA ASN A 28 21.84 -6.90 -2.25
C ASN A 28 21.90 -5.54 -1.54
N GLN A 29 22.71 -4.64 -2.11
CA GLN A 29 22.69 -3.25 -1.69
C GLN A 29 21.35 -2.60 -2.08
N GLY A 30 20.79 -1.76 -1.21
CA GLY A 30 19.48 -1.14 -1.41
C GLY A 30 19.34 -0.32 -2.69
N ASN A 31 20.43 0.26 -3.19
CA ASN A 31 20.48 1.00 -4.46
C ASN A 31 20.42 0.11 -5.71
N ARG A 32 20.58 -1.21 -5.56
CA ARG A 32 20.49 -2.19 -6.66
C ARG A 32 19.12 -2.87 -6.73
N LEU A 33 18.22 -2.55 -5.83
CA LEU A 33 16.87 -3.10 -5.82
C LEU A 33 16.03 -2.44 -6.93
N SER A 34 15.20 -3.24 -7.59
CA SER A 34 14.12 -2.72 -8.45
C SER A 34 13.11 -1.89 -7.63
N GLY A 35 12.28 -1.09 -8.30
CA GLY A 35 11.26 -0.29 -7.61
C GLY A 35 10.34 -1.12 -6.72
N GLY A 36 9.84 -2.26 -7.23
CA GLY A 36 8.99 -3.18 -6.49
C GLY A 36 9.69 -3.87 -5.32
N GLU A 37 10.93 -4.34 -5.50
CA GLU A 37 11.74 -4.94 -4.43
C GLU A 37 12.01 -3.92 -3.31
N ARG A 38 12.38 -2.71 -3.69
CA ARG A 38 12.61 -1.62 -2.74
C ARG A 38 11.35 -1.34 -1.91
N ARG A 39 10.18 -1.25 -2.56
CA ARG A 39 8.92 -1.00 -1.88
C ARG A 39 8.54 -2.12 -0.91
N ARG A 40 8.74 -3.38 -1.29
CA ARG A 40 8.56 -4.52 -0.38
C ARG A 40 9.48 -4.44 0.85
N VAL A 41 10.75 -4.10 0.66
CA VAL A 41 11.70 -3.90 1.77
C VAL A 41 11.27 -2.74 2.68
N GLU A 42 10.81 -1.63 2.13
CA GLU A 42 10.32 -0.48 2.90
C GLU A 42 9.14 -0.85 3.80
N ILE A 43 8.16 -1.58 3.26
CA ILE A 43 7.01 -2.06 4.04
C ILE A 43 7.43 -3.09 5.09
N ALA A 44 8.28 -4.05 4.74
CA ALA A 44 8.79 -5.05 5.67
C ALA A 44 9.54 -4.40 6.86
N ARG A 45 10.33 -3.36 6.61
CA ARG A 45 10.99 -2.57 7.67
C ARG A 45 10.00 -1.90 8.61
N CYS A 46 8.89 -1.36 8.09
CA CYS A 46 7.85 -0.79 8.94
C CYS A 46 7.24 -1.85 9.86
N LEU A 47 7.06 -3.08 9.37
CA LEU A 47 6.48 -4.18 10.15
C LEU A 47 7.44 -4.74 11.22
N ALA A 48 8.74 -4.48 11.12
CA ALA A 48 9.71 -4.97 12.10
C ALA A 48 9.42 -4.49 13.53
N ILE A 49 8.73 -3.37 13.71
CA ILE A 49 8.36 -2.78 15.01
C ILE A 49 6.94 -3.10 15.46
N ASP A 50 6.23 -3.97 14.75
CA ASP A 50 4.83 -4.38 15.03
C ASP A 50 3.86 -3.19 15.14
N PRO A 51 3.71 -2.38 14.09
CA PRO A 51 2.91 -1.17 14.12
C PRO A 51 1.42 -1.51 14.10
N LYS A 52 0.60 -0.67 14.73
CA LYS A 52 -0.86 -0.70 14.59
C LYS A 52 -1.34 0.11 13.38
N PHE A 53 -0.49 0.98 12.85
CA PHE A 53 -0.81 1.89 11.76
C PHE A 53 0.42 2.16 10.89
N ILE A 54 0.24 2.18 9.57
CA ILE A 54 1.30 2.44 8.58
C ILE A 54 0.84 3.56 7.65
N MET A 55 1.75 4.45 7.30
CA MET A 55 1.56 5.47 6.28
C MET A 55 2.42 5.13 5.06
N LEU A 56 1.80 5.04 3.90
CA LEU A 56 2.44 4.80 2.61
C LEU A 56 2.29 6.04 1.74
N ASP A 57 3.40 6.69 1.45
CA ASP A 57 3.42 7.86 0.60
C ASP A 57 3.84 7.45 -0.83
N GLU A 58 2.94 7.69 -1.79
CA GLU A 58 3.06 7.34 -3.21
C GLU A 58 3.57 5.89 -3.45
N PRO A 59 2.93 4.85 -2.85
CA PRO A 59 3.45 3.48 -2.96
C PRO A 59 3.46 2.93 -4.38
N PHE A 60 2.69 3.48 -5.30
CA PHE A 60 2.58 3.04 -6.69
C PHE A 60 3.43 3.87 -7.67
N ALA A 61 4.09 4.94 -7.21
CA ALA A 61 4.88 5.80 -8.07
C ALA A 61 6.13 5.10 -8.62
N GLY A 62 6.31 5.12 -9.93
CA GLY A 62 7.50 4.57 -10.61
C GLY A 62 7.63 3.05 -10.50
N VAL A 63 6.54 2.33 -10.24
CA VAL A 63 6.51 0.87 -10.10
C VAL A 63 5.82 0.26 -11.32
N ASP A 64 6.31 -0.88 -11.78
CA ASP A 64 5.65 -1.61 -12.88
C ASP A 64 4.31 -2.24 -12.44
N PRO A 65 3.40 -2.56 -13.38
CA PRO A 65 2.07 -3.06 -13.06
C PRO A 65 2.04 -4.37 -12.24
N ILE A 66 3.04 -5.23 -12.39
CA ILE A 66 3.13 -6.48 -11.63
C ILE A 66 3.47 -6.16 -10.18
N ALA A 67 4.47 -5.29 -9.96
CA ALA A 67 4.85 -4.87 -8.62
C ALA A 67 3.75 -4.04 -7.92
N VAL A 68 2.92 -3.29 -8.66
CA VAL A 68 1.71 -2.64 -8.10
C VAL A 68 0.75 -3.68 -7.53
N GLN A 69 0.50 -4.79 -8.25
CA GLN A 69 -0.35 -5.88 -7.75
C GLN A 69 0.22 -6.54 -6.49
N ASP A 70 1.53 -6.74 -6.44
CA ASP A 70 2.21 -7.28 -5.25
C ASP A 70 1.99 -6.36 -4.04
N ILE A 71 2.19 -5.05 -4.20
CA ILE A 71 1.99 -4.06 -3.14
C ILE A 71 0.53 -4.05 -2.66
N GLN A 72 -0.42 -4.11 -3.58
CA GLN A 72 -1.84 -4.17 -3.24
C GLN A 72 -2.20 -5.45 -2.46
N SER A 73 -1.62 -6.59 -2.83
CA SER A 73 -1.79 -7.85 -2.11
C SER A 73 -1.20 -7.77 -0.69
N ILE A 74 -0.04 -7.12 -0.53
CA ILE A 74 0.55 -6.86 0.78
C ILE A 74 -0.37 -5.98 1.62
N VAL A 75 -0.89 -4.88 1.08
CA VAL A 75 -1.84 -3.99 1.76
C VAL A 75 -3.08 -4.76 2.23
N ALA A 76 -3.63 -5.63 1.39
CA ALA A 76 -4.78 -6.46 1.75
C ALA A 76 -4.47 -7.40 2.94
N LYS A 77 -3.31 -8.06 2.94
CA LYS A 77 -2.86 -8.91 4.06
C LYS A 77 -2.68 -8.12 5.37
N LEU A 78 -2.14 -6.91 5.29
CA LEU A 78 -1.98 -6.04 6.46
C LEU A 78 -3.33 -5.60 7.04
N LYS A 79 -4.31 -5.31 6.19
CA LYS A 79 -5.70 -5.02 6.62
C LYS A 79 -6.30 -6.21 7.37
N GLN A 80 -6.12 -7.45 6.89
CA GLN A 80 -6.58 -8.66 7.58
C GLN A 80 -5.97 -8.85 8.97
N ARG A 81 -4.78 -8.29 9.21
CA ARG A 81 -4.12 -8.25 10.54
C ARG A 81 -4.57 -7.08 11.41
N ASN A 82 -5.62 -6.35 11.03
CA ASN A 82 -6.11 -5.16 11.72
C ASN A 82 -5.06 -4.04 11.83
N ILE A 83 -4.14 -3.93 10.86
CA ILE A 83 -3.22 -2.80 10.75
C ILE A 83 -3.93 -1.70 9.95
N GLY A 84 -4.07 -0.51 10.54
CA GLY A 84 -4.58 0.66 9.85
C GLY A 84 -3.58 1.14 8.79
N ILE A 85 -4.06 1.49 7.59
CA ILE A 85 -3.18 1.93 6.50
C ILE A 85 -3.72 3.23 5.91
N LEU A 86 -2.87 4.25 5.87
CA LEU A 86 -3.10 5.48 5.13
C LEU A 86 -2.22 5.45 3.88
N ILE A 87 -2.84 5.67 2.73
CA ILE A 87 -2.14 5.77 1.44
C ILE A 87 -2.37 7.16 0.87
N THR A 88 -1.29 7.83 0.48
CA THR A 88 -1.34 9.01 -0.38
C THR A 88 -0.81 8.60 -1.75
N ASP A 89 -1.57 8.82 -2.82
CA ASP A 89 -1.13 8.51 -4.19
C ASP A 89 -1.97 9.30 -5.21
N HIS A 90 -1.36 9.64 -6.31
CA HIS A 90 -2.04 10.26 -7.44
C HIS A 90 -2.61 9.22 -8.44
N ASN A 91 -2.25 7.95 -8.28
CA ASN A 91 -2.76 6.83 -9.09
C ASN A 91 -4.12 6.36 -8.56
N VAL A 92 -5.17 7.06 -9.00
CA VAL A 92 -6.53 6.93 -8.46
C VAL A 92 -7.07 5.51 -8.61
N ASN A 93 -6.90 4.90 -9.79
CA ASN A 93 -7.43 3.56 -10.06
C ASN A 93 -6.86 2.52 -9.09
N GLU A 94 -5.55 2.54 -8.91
CA GLU A 94 -4.87 1.57 -8.06
C GLU A 94 -5.20 1.79 -6.58
N THR A 95 -5.27 3.06 -6.16
CA THR A 95 -5.60 3.43 -4.78
C THR A 95 -7.04 3.11 -4.42
N LEU A 96 -8.02 3.55 -5.23
CA LEU A 96 -9.43 3.31 -4.95
C LEU A 96 -9.82 1.83 -5.04
N SER A 97 -9.07 1.04 -5.80
CA SER A 97 -9.34 -0.41 -5.93
C SER A 97 -9.21 -1.16 -4.59
N ILE A 98 -8.41 -0.65 -3.63
CA ILE A 98 -8.05 -1.33 -2.38
C ILE A 98 -8.44 -0.56 -1.12
N THR A 99 -8.87 0.69 -1.22
CA THR A 99 -9.23 1.52 -0.07
C THR A 99 -10.69 1.36 0.33
N ASP A 100 -10.97 1.44 1.63
CA ASP A 100 -12.33 1.42 2.17
C ASP A 100 -12.92 2.84 2.18
N ARG A 101 -12.07 3.84 2.45
CA ARG A 101 -12.45 5.25 2.53
C ARG A 101 -11.39 6.10 1.86
N ALA A 102 -11.80 7.12 1.14
CA ALA A 102 -10.91 8.03 0.45
C ALA A 102 -11.24 9.50 0.77
N TYR A 103 -10.20 10.31 0.74
CA TYR A 103 -10.27 11.78 0.83
C TYR A 103 -9.63 12.33 -0.44
N LEU A 104 -10.40 13.05 -1.23
CA LEU A 104 -9.88 13.73 -2.41
C LEU A 104 -9.46 15.14 -2.04
N LEU A 105 -8.14 15.40 -2.14
CA LEU A 105 -7.58 16.74 -1.98
C LEU A 105 -7.47 17.42 -3.34
N PHE A 106 -7.98 18.63 -3.43
CA PHE A 106 -7.90 19.47 -4.62
C PHE A 106 -7.68 20.93 -4.22
N GLU A 107 -6.68 21.58 -4.81
CA GLU A 107 -6.31 22.97 -4.50
C GLU A 107 -6.17 23.26 -2.99
N GLY A 108 -5.52 22.33 -2.26
CA GLY A 108 -5.26 22.47 -0.82
C GLY A 108 -6.49 22.25 0.09
N LYS A 109 -7.60 21.77 -0.44
CA LYS A 109 -8.83 21.51 0.31
C LYS A 109 -9.33 20.09 0.07
N VAL A 110 -10.05 19.53 1.06
CA VAL A 110 -10.79 18.27 0.87
C VAL A 110 -12.03 18.57 0.02
N LEU A 111 -11.97 18.17 -1.26
CA LEU A 111 -13.08 18.32 -2.19
C LEU A 111 -14.21 17.31 -1.92
N PHE A 112 -13.85 16.09 -1.55
CA PHE A 112 -14.77 15.01 -1.26
C PHE A 112 -14.17 14.01 -0.27
N GLN A 113 -15.02 13.36 0.52
CA GLN A 113 -14.65 12.22 1.37
C GLN A 113 -15.78 11.19 1.38
N GLY A 114 -15.43 9.91 1.35
CA GLY A 114 -16.41 8.82 1.33
C GLY A 114 -15.81 7.49 0.97
N THR A 115 -16.65 6.51 0.64
CA THR A 115 -16.17 5.24 0.07
C THR A 115 -15.67 5.44 -1.35
N ALA A 116 -14.92 4.46 -1.87
CA ALA A 116 -14.44 4.51 -3.25
C ALA A 116 -15.61 4.60 -4.25
N GLU A 117 -16.72 3.92 -3.98
CA GLU A 117 -17.93 3.93 -4.79
C GLU A 117 -18.58 5.33 -4.77
N GLN A 118 -18.79 5.91 -3.59
CA GLN A 118 -19.35 7.24 -3.44
C GLN A 118 -18.52 8.32 -4.16
N LEU A 119 -17.18 8.16 -4.14
CA LEU A 119 -16.27 9.06 -4.83
C LEU A 119 -16.37 8.89 -6.35
N ALA A 120 -16.41 7.64 -6.83
CA ALA A 120 -16.52 7.33 -8.26
C ALA A 120 -17.86 7.80 -8.88
N ASP A 121 -18.95 7.82 -8.11
CA ASP A 121 -20.29 8.22 -8.55
C ASP A 121 -20.53 9.73 -8.41
N ASN A 122 -19.66 10.44 -7.71
CA ASN A 122 -19.86 11.89 -7.47
C ASN A 122 -19.60 12.71 -8.75
N ALA A 123 -20.60 13.45 -9.20
CA ALA A 123 -20.55 14.22 -10.44
C ALA A 123 -19.42 15.28 -10.43
N LEU A 124 -19.23 15.99 -9.30
CA LEU A 124 -18.19 17.01 -9.17
C LEU A 124 -16.79 16.39 -9.21
N VAL A 125 -16.61 15.24 -8.55
CA VAL A 125 -15.34 14.50 -8.55
C VAL A 125 -15.02 14.01 -9.96
N ARG A 126 -15.99 13.48 -10.68
CA ARG A 126 -15.83 13.06 -12.08
C ARG A 126 -15.48 14.25 -12.98
N GLU A 127 -16.13 15.36 -12.84
CA GLU A 127 -15.88 16.56 -13.64
C GLU A 127 -14.48 17.13 -13.40
N LYS A 128 -14.07 17.24 -12.13
CA LYS A 128 -12.86 17.96 -11.72
C LYS A 128 -11.59 17.10 -11.70
N TYR A 129 -11.75 15.77 -11.50
CA TYR A 129 -10.59 14.95 -11.19
C TYR A 129 -10.54 13.61 -11.93
N LEU A 130 -11.61 12.79 -11.90
CA LEU A 130 -11.59 11.44 -12.45
C LEU A 130 -11.72 11.38 -13.97
N GLY A 131 -12.45 12.33 -14.56
CA GLY A 131 -12.92 12.25 -15.93
C GLY A 131 -14.24 11.48 -16.07
N ARG A 132 -14.95 11.73 -17.18
CA ARG A 132 -16.28 11.17 -17.41
C ARG A 132 -16.27 9.66 -17.62
N ASP A 133 -15.20 9.14 -18.22
CA ASP A 133 -15.07 7.73 -18.59
C ASP A 133 -14.42 6.88 -17.47
N PHE A 134 -14.21 7.45 -16.28
CA PHE A 134 -13.64 6.72 -15.16
C PHE A 134 -14.54 5.54 -14.76
N VAL A 135 -13.94 4.35 -14.62
CA VAL A 135 -14.59 3.13 -14.14
C VAL A 135 -13.85 2.60 -12.93
N LEU A 136 -14.53 2.56 -11.79
CA LEU A 136 -13.98 1.97 -10.57
C LEU A 136 -13.88 0.45 -10.72
N ARG A 137 -12.68 -0.09 -10.56
CA ARG A 137 -12.41 -1.54 -10.54
C ARG A 137 -11.96 -1.94 -9.14
N ARG A 138 -12.88 -2.55 -8.38
CA ARG A 138 -12.54 -3.10 -7.06
C ARG A 138 -11.75 -4.40 -7.22
N LYS A 139 -10.71 -4.56 -6.40
CA LYS A 139 -9.97 -5.81 -6.30
C LYS A 139 -10.48 -6.60 -5.10
N SER A 140 -10.81 -7.86 -5.34
CA SER A 140 -11.12 -8.82 -4.28
C SER A 140 -9.86 -9.63 -3.97
N PHE A 141 -9.48 -9.68 -2.71
CA PHE A 141 -8.32 -10.43 -2.21
C PHE A 141 -8.81 -11.54 -1.27
N VAL A 142 -9.88 -12.25 -1.67
CA VAL A 142 -10.55 -13.24 -0.82
C VAL A 142 -9.71 -14.51 -0.63
N ASP A 143 -8.74 -14.77 -1.50
CA ASP A 143 -7.96 -16.02 -1.56
C ASP A 143 -6.46 -15.81 -1.29
N LEU A 144 -6.08 -14.81 -0.47
CA LEU A 144 -4.67 -14.56 -0.13
C LEU A 144 -4.28 -15.13 1.23
#